data_15291e83a1d32c518a150de25864a2a6
#
_entry.id   15291e83a1d32c518a150de25864a2a6
#
_cell.length_a   1.000
_cell.length_b   1.000
_cell.length_c   1.000
_cell.angle_alpha   90.00
_cell.angle_beta   90.00
_cell.angle_gamma   90.00
#
_symmetry.space_group_name_H-M   'P 1'
#
loop_
_entity.id
_entity.type
_entity.pdbx_description
1 polymer ?
#
loop_
_entity_poly.entity_id
_entity_poly.type
_entity_poly.pdbx_seq_one_letter_code
_entity_poly.pdbx_strand_id
1 'polypeptide(L)'
;MARKARETSLTGIYHVMLRGINRQDIFLDSEDYWKFVKILHQQVNPKDELGSPLPSKCDIYSYCLMPNHLHLLIRNRTEELGSIVKSIGIAYASYFNKRYERVGHLFQDRFRSEPVNDMNYFVTLIRYIHQNPVAGGLAKRVEDYPWSSWIEFESPTKCQMPVCATGAVTNRISMDELKSLVNEPLSKAAVVLEFSKEERDQQVEEDLRAFLTTHFGITDPQELCDLPESKRDAILQAAHHMGVSIRRLAQLTGLTAYTIHKSVR
;
A
#
# COMPACT_ATOMS: atom_id res chain seq x y z
N MET A 1 12.84 21.55 -2.93
CA MET A 1 12.56 21.11 -4.32
C MET A 1 11.11 21.41 -4.69
N ALA A 2 10.86 21.91 -5.90
CA ALA A 2 9.50 22.10 -6.38
C ALA A 2 8.81 20.74 -6.53
N ARG A 3 7.60 20.58 -5.96
CA ARG A 3 6.83 19.34 -6.03
C ARG A 3 6.30 19.11 -7.46
N LYS A 4 6.57 17.95 -8.03
CA LYS A 4 6.03 17.55 -9.33
C LYS A 4 4.49 17.55 -9.26
N ALA A 5 3.85 18.07 -10.31
CA ALA A 5 2.40 18.00 -10.45
C ALA A 5 1.97 16.52 -10.55
N ARG A 6 0.75 16.21 -10.08
CA ARG A 6 0.20 14.86 -10.22
C ARG A 6 -0.13 14.60 -11.69
N GLU A 7 0.13 13.38 -12.12
CA GLU A 7 -0.29 12.92 -13.43
C GLU A 7 -1.81 12.78 -13.48
N THR A 8 -2.42 13.23 -14.56
CA THR A 8 -3.86 13.17 -14.77
C THR A 8 -4.23 11.87 -15.46
N SER A 9 -5.23 11.15 -14.95
CA SER A 9 -5.77 9.96 -15.58
C SER A 9 -6.71 10.31 -16.73
N LEU A 10 -6.59 9.58 -17.85
CA LEU A 10 -7.50 9.66 -18.98
C LEU A 10 -8.86 9.04 -18.68
N THR A 11 -8.92 8.08 -17.76
CA THR A 11 -10.13 7.35 -17.36
C THR A 11 -10.81 7.96 -16.14
N GLY A 12 -10.14 8.89 -15.44
CA GLY A 12 -10.53 9.37 -14.13
C GLY A 12 -10.26 8.36 -13.00
N ILE A 13 -9.65 7.19 -13.29
CA ILE A 13 -9.36 6.15 -12.29
C ILE A 13 -7.93 6.33 -11.78
N TYR A 14 -7.77 6.17 -10.48
CA TYR A 14 -6.49 6.33 -9.81
C TYR A 14 -6.30 5.24 -8.74
N HIS A 15 -5.08 4.77 -8.63
CA HIS A 15 -4.62 4.09 -7.43
C HIS A 15 -4.15 5.17 -6.44
N VAL A 16 -4.70 5.17 -5.25
CA VAL A 16 -4.41 6.15 -4.19
C VAL A 16 -3.87 5.44 -2.97
N MET A 17 -2.85 6.02 -2.35
CA MET A 17 -2.26 5.55 -1.10
C MET A 17 -2.15 6.69 -0.09
N LEU A 18 -2.52 6.39 1.17
CA LEU A 18 -2.30 7.22 2.35
C LEU A 18 -1.50 6.43 3.37
N ARG A 19 -0.57 7.08 4.07
CA ARG A 19 0.30 6.44 5.05
C ARG A 19 0.44 7.27 6.31
N GLY A 20 0.52 6.61 7.46
CA GLY A 20 0.81 7.24 8.74
C GLY A 20 2.18 7.91 8.77
N ILE A 21 2.28 9.04 9.48
CA ILE A 21 3.55 9.74 9.69
C ILE A 21 4.53 8.79 10.40
N ASN A 22 5.79 8.78 9.98
CA ASN A 22 6.81 7.87 10.51
C ASN A 22 6.38 6.40 10.52
N ARG A 23 5.55 6.00 9.56
CA ARG A 23 5.01 4.64 9.44
C ARG A 23 4.19 4.17 10.65
N GLN A 24 3.77 5.09 11.52
CA GLN A 24 2.93 4.76 12.66
C GLN A 24 1.61 4.12 12.21
N ASP A 25 1.06 3.28 13.05
CA ASP A 25 -0.26 2.72 12.83
C ASP A 25 -1.31 3.83 12.86
N ILE A 26 -2.22 3.77 11.89
CA ILE A 26 -3.36 4.66 11.72
C ILE A 26 -4.68 3.95 12.02
N PHE A 27 -4.63 2.64 12.25
CA PHE A 27 -5.74 1.83 12.72
C PHE A 27 -5.25 1.00 13.90
N LEU A 28 -5.74 1.29 15.10
CA LEU A 28 -5.30 0.63 16.34
C LEU A 28 -6.27 -0.46 16.78
N ASP A 29 -7.53 -0.37 16.39
CA ASP A 29 -8.54 -1.38 16.66
C ASP A 29 -9.64 -1.41 15.59
N SER A 30 -10.60 -2.30 15.73
CA SER A 30 -11.69 -2.51 14.77
C SER A 30 -12.59 -1.28 14.59
N GLU A 31 -12.72 -0.43 15.61
CA GLU A 31 -13.55 0.79 15.52
C GLU A 31 -12.93 1.81 14.57
N ASP A 32 -11.61 1.91 14.53
CA ASP A 32 -10.86 2.78 13.61
C ASP A 32 -11.10 2.36 12.16
N TYR A 33 -11.01 1.06 11.89
CA TYR A 33 -11.29 0.51 10.56
C TYR A 33 -12.73 0.79 10.13
N TRP A 34 -13.70 0.50 10.99
CA TRP A 34 -15.11 0.76 10.70
C TRP A 34 -15.39 2.25 10.49
N LYS A 35 -14.73 3.11 11.26
CA LYS A 35 -14.83 4.57 11.07
C LYS A 35 -14.34 4.98 9.69
N PHE A 36 -13.24 4.40 9.23
CA PHE A 36 -12.71 4.69 7.90
C PHE A 36 -13.64 4.20 6.80
N VAL A 37 -14.14 2.96 6.89
CA VAL A 37 -15.12 2.41 5.94
C VAL A 37 -16.38 3.29 5.89
N LYS A 38 -16.86 3.78 7.03
CA LYS A 38 -18.00 4.71 7.09
C LYS A 38 -17.72 6.03 6.35
N ILE A 39 -16.49 6.55 6.47
CA ILE A 39 -16.07 7.75 5.73
C ILE A 39 -16.07 7.48 4.23
N LEU A 40 -15.55 6.34 3.78
CA LEU A 40 -15.58 5.94 2.36
C LEU A 40 -17.03 5.80 1.87
N HIS A 41 -17.88 5.12 2.64
CA HIS A 41 -19.30 4.96 2.31
C HIS A 41 -20.02 6.31 2.12
N GLN A 42 -19.68 7.32 2.92
CA GLN A 42 -20.22 8.68 2.79
C GLN A 42 -19.76 9.41 1.51
N GLN A 43 -18.61 9.03 0.92
CA GLN A 43 -18.18 9.61 -0.36
C GLN A 43 -18.94 9.01 -1.54
N VAL A 44 -19.24 7.72 -1.48
CA VAL A 44 -19.97 7.02 -2.55
C VAL A 44 -21.50 7.13 -2.42
N ASN A 45 -22.01 7.35 -1.21
CA ASN A 45 -23.43 7.52 -0.91
C ASN A 45 -23.65 8.81 -0.07
N PRO A 46 -23.31 9.99 -0.59
CA PRO A 46 -23.49 11.23 0.15
C PRO A 46 -24.96 11.54 0.34
N LYS A 47 -25.28 12.20 1.45
CA LYS A 47 -26.62 12.68 1.80
C LYS A 47 -26.56 14.14 2.18
N ASP A 48 -27.65 14.87 1.94
CA ASP A 48 -27.82 16.24 2.46
C ASP A 48 -28.14 16.24 3.96
N GLU A 49 -28.34 17.42 4.52
CA GLU A 49 -28.67 17.60 5.94
C GLU A 49 -30.03 16.99 6.33
N LEU A 50 -30.92 16.79 5.36
CA LEU A 50 -32.23 16.16 5.54
C LEU A 50 -32.18 14.64 5.33
N GLY A 51 -31.01 14.10 4.98
CA GLY A 51 -30.81 12.66 4.70
C GLY A 51 -31.16 12.23 3.29
N SER A 52 -31.49 13.16 2.38
CA SER A 52 -31.79 12.85 0.97
C SER A 52 -30.51 12.49 0.20
N PRO A 53 -30.57 11.51 -0.73
CA PRO A 53 -29.39 11.12 -1.51
C PRO A 53 -28.87 12.25 -2.39
N LEU A 54 -27.55 12.43 -2.39
CA LEU A 54 -26.86 13.32 -3.31
C LEU A 54 -26.06 12.51 -4.36
N PRO A 55 -25.68 13.13 -5.48
CA PRO A 55 -24.83 12.47 -6.47
C PRO A 55 -23.52 11.97 -5.84
N SER A 56 -23.14 10.74 -6.15
CA SER A 56 -21.87 10.16 -5.71
C SER A 56 -20.69 11.01 -6.13
N LYS A 57 -19.76 11.27 -5.21
CA LYS A 57 -18.54 12.02 -5.49
C LYS A 57 -17.52 11.20 -6.26
N CYS A 58 -17.51 9.88 -6.03
CA CYS A 58 -16.57 8.95 -6.64
C CYS A 58 -17.15 7.55 -6.71
N ASP A 59 -16.57 6.71 -7.57
CA ASP A 59 -16.67 5.25 -7.47
C ASP A 59 -15.42 4.73 -6.79
N ILE A 60 -15.57 3.79 -5.88
CA ILE A 60 -14.46 3.02 -5.32
C ILE A 60 -14.58 1.59 -5.87
N TYR A 61 -13.50 1.06 -6.44
CA TYR A 61 -13.49 -0.27 -7.04
C TYR A 61 -12.87 -1.32 -6.12
N SER A 62 -11.88 -0.91 -5.32
CA SER A 62 -11.33 -1.75 -4.25
C SER A 62 -10.63 -0.89 -3.21
N TYR A 63 -10.52 -1.43 -2.00
CA TYR A 63 -9.69 -0.87 -0.93
C TYR A 63 -9.04 -1.96 -0.08
N CYS A 64 -7.95 -1.60 0.56
CA CYS A 64 -7.35 -2.38 1.63
C CYS A 64 -6.81 -1.41 2.70
N LEU A 65 -7.22 -1.63 3.95
CA LEU A 65 -6.82 -0.84 5.10
C LEU A 65 -5.78 -1.64 5.89
N MET A 66 -4.50 -1.31 5.73
CA MET A 66 -3.39 -1.90 6.47
C MET A 66 -3.16 -1.12 7.76
N PRO A 67 -2.55 -1.67 8.82
CA PRO A 67 -2.39 -0.97 10.10
C PRO A 67 -1.84 0.46 9.96
N ASN A 68 -0.83 0.68 9.14
CA ASN A 68 -0.13 1.94 9.00
C ASN A 68 -0.32 2.67 7.65
N HIS A 69 -1.08 2.11 6.72
CA HIS A 69 -1.37 2.72 5.42
C HIS A 69 -2.64 2.13 4.82
N LEU A 70 -3.08 2.69 3.71
CA LEU A 70 -4.22 2.17 2.96
C LEU A 70 -4.05 2.37 1.46
N HIS A 71 -4.72 1.53 0.72
CA HIS A 71 -4.82 1.59 -0.73
C HIS A 71 -6.28 1.74 -1.15
N LEU A 72 -6.54 2.58 -2.15
CA LEU A 72 -7.84 2.76 -2.78
C LEU A 72 -7.67 2.71 -4.30
N LEU A 73 -8.54 1.99 -4.97
CA LEU A 73 -8.75 2.12 -6.42
C LEU A 73 -10.03 2.93 -6.62
N ILE A 74 -9.90 4.17 -7.05
CA ILE A 74 -10.97 5.18 -7.03
C ILE A 74 -11.09 5.90 -8.37
N ARG A 75 -12.32 6.19 -8.78
CA ARG A 75 -12.65 7.06 -9.89
C ARG A 75 -13.37 8.30 -9.38
N ASN A 76 -12.85 9.48 -9.71
CA ASN A 76 -13.55 10.71 -9.42
C ASN A 76 -14.75 10.93 -10.37
N ARG A 77 -15.87 11.44 -9.85
CA ARG A 77 -17.09 11.72 -10.62
C ARG A 77 -17.44 13.21 -10.64
N THR A 78 -18.01 13.68 -9.55
CA THR A 78 -18.51 15.07 -9.44
C THR A 78 -17.49 16.04 -8.86
N GLU A 79 -16.48 15.52 -8.20
CA GLU A 79 -15.42 16.31 -7.56
C GLU A 79 -14.05 15.85 -8.04
N GLU A 80 -13.06 16.74 -7.95
CA GLU A 80 -11.67 16.38 -8.23
C GLU A 80 -11.11 15.40 -7.20
N LEU A 81 -10.26 14.47 -7.65
CA LEU A 81 -9.60 13.48 -6.78
C LEU A 81 -8.98 14.12 -5.53
N GLY A 82 -8.30 15.27 -5.72
CA GLY A 82 -7.64 15.98 -4.63
C GLY A 82 -8.59 16.40 -3.51
N SER A 83 -9.79 16.87 -3.85
CA SER A 83 -10.83 17.29 -2.91
C SER A 83 -11.42 16.09 -2.17
N ILE A 84 -11.70 15.01 -2.89
CA ILE A 84 -12.26 13.78 -2.31
C ILE A 84 -11.30 13.18 -1.28
N VAL A 85 -10.04 12.93 -1.67
CA VAL A 85 -9.05 12.29 -0.79
C VAL A 85 -8.67 13.20 0.37
N LYS A 86 -8.60 14.52 0.16
CA LYS A 86 -8.40 15.49 1.24
C LYS A 86 -9.55 15.43 2.26
N SER A 87 -10.80 15.36 1.80
CA SER A 87 -11.98 15.25 2.67
C SER A 87 -11.93 13.97 3.51
N ILE A 88 -11.62 12.81 2.89
CA ILE A 88 -11.44 11.53 3.59
C ILE A 88 -10.35 11.65 4.65
N GLY A 89 -9.18 12.17 4.26
CA GLY A 89 -8.02 12.28 5.17
C GLY A 89 -8.29 13.20 6.35
N ILE A 90 -8.92 14.35 6.14
CA ILE A 90 -9.29 15.30 7.22
C ILE A 90 -10.30 14.67 8.16
N ALA A 91 -11.36 14.06 7.64
CA ALA A 91 -12.42 13.46 8.45
C ALA A 91 -11.85 12.35 9.35
N TYR A 92 -10.97 11.52 8.82
CA TYR A 92 -10.36 10.46 9.60
C TYR A 92 -9.31 10.97 10.59
N ALA A 93 -8.42 11.88 10.19
CA ALA A 93 -7.41 12.45 11.08
C ALA A 93 -8.05 13.21 12.25
N SER A 94 -9.14 13.94 12.02
CA SER A 94 -9.90 14.62 13.09
C SER A 94 -10.50 13.63 14.09
N TYR A 95 -11.08 12.52 13.61
CA TYR A 95 -11.59 11.44 14.46
C TYR A 95 -10.46 10.82 15.27
N PHE A 96 -9.38 10.39 14.62
CA PHE A 96 -8.25 9.71 15.25
C PHE A 96 -7.58 10.58 16.31
N ASN A 97 -7.27 11.83 15.96
CA ASN A 97 -6.65 12.76 16.89
C ASN A 97 -7.54 13.04 18.11
N LYS A 98 -8.87 13.19 17.91
CA LYS A 98 -9.81 13.37 19.03
C LYS A 98 -9.89 12.13 19.92
N ARG A 99 -9.94 10.94 19.31
CA ARG A 99 -10.06 9.67 20.05
C ARG A 99 -8.85 9.37 20.91
N TYR A 100 -7.65 9.64 20.36
CA TYR A 100 -6.38 9.29 20.99
C TYR A 100 -5.65 10.50 21.60
N GLU A 101 -6.36 11.61 21.79
CA GLU A 101 -5.85 12.85 22.40
C GLU A 101 -4.53 13.34 21.78
N ARG A 102 -4.43 13.23 20.43
CA ARG A 102 -3.23 13.58 19.66
C ARG A 102 -3.34 14.97 19.02
N VAL A 103 -2.17 15.58 18.85
CA VAL A 103 -2.01 16.83 18.12
C VAL A 103 -1.08 16.61 16.93
N GLY A 104 -1.33 17.28 15.81
CA GLY A 104 -0.49 17.25 14.62
C GLY A 104 -1.02 16.34 13.51
N HIS A 105 -0.16 16.11 12.52
CA HIS A 105 -0.52 15.33 11.34
C HIS A 105 -0.59 13.84 11.65
N LEU A 106 -1.64 13.19 11.15
CA LEU A 106 -1.78 11.73 11.19
C LEU A 106 -1.06 11.09 9.99
N PHE A 107 -1.25 11.67 8.79
CA PHE A 107 -0.64 11.17 7.56
C PHE A 107 0.68 11.87 7.28
N GLN A 108 1.64 11.10 6.76
CA GLN A 108 3.02 11.53 6.54
C GLN A 108 3.13 12.69 5.55
N ASP A 109 2.32 12.64 4.48
CA ASP A 109 2.32 13.60 3.38
C ASP A 109 0.92 13.74 2.78
N ARG A 110 0.82 14.50 1.69
CA ARG A 110 -0.35 14.40 0.83
C ARG A 110 -0.42 12.96 0.29
N PHE A 111 -1.62 12.50 0.00
CA PHE A 111 -1.81 11.19 -0.64
C PHE A 111 -0.98 11.07 -1.92
N ARG A 112 -0.55 9.86 -2.23
CA ARG A 112 0.03 9.49 -3.51
C ARG A 112 -1.07 9.02 -4.43
N SER A 113 -0.92 9.28 -5.72
CA SER A 113 -1.85 8.80 -6.73
C SER A 113 -1.11 8.45 -8.00
N GLU A 114 -1.53 7.38 -8.64
CA GLU A 114 -1.07 6.91 -9.92
C GLU A 114 -2.26 6.75 -10.87
N PRO A 115 -2.22 7.29 -12.11
CA PRO A 115 -3.31 7.17 -13.06
C PRO A 115 -3.42 5.73 -13.58
N VAL A 116 -4.67 5.26 -13.71
CA VAL A 116 -4.99 3.93 -14.25
C VAL A 116 -5.65 4.12 -15.61
N ASN A 117 -4.86 3.97 -16.67
CA ASN A 117 -5.27 4.30 -18.03
C ASN A 117 -5.60 3.08 -18.90
N ASP A 118 -5.36 1.86 -18.41
CA ASP A 118 -5.67 0.63 -19.12
C ASP A 118 -6.30 -0.43 -18.19
N MET A 119 -6.99 -1.38 -18.80
CA MET A 119 -7.75 -2.40 -18.07
C MET A 119 -6.86 -3.49 -17.49
N ASN A 120 -5.74 -3.81 -18.08
CA ASN A 120 -4.82 -4.83 -17.55
C ASN A 120 -4.19 -4.33 -16.25
N TYR A 121 -3.82 -3.04 -16.23
CA TYR A 121 -3.31 -2.40 -15.02
C TYR A 121 -4.41 -2.28 -13.95
N PHE A 122 -5.66 -1.98 -14.34
CA PHE A 122 -6.80 -1.98 -13.42
C PHE A 122 -6.97 -3.34 -12.71
N VAL A 123 -6.95 -4.45 -13.46
CA VAL A 123 -7.05 -5.80 -12.91
C VAL A 123 -5.84 -6.14 -12.03
N THR A 124 -4.64 -5.73 -12.45
CA THR A 124 -3.41 -5.89 -11.66
C THR A 124 -3.55 -5.19 -10.31
N LEU A 125 -4.14 -3.99 -10.27
CA LEU A 125 -4.37 -3.24 -9.03
C LEU A 125 -5.44 -3.89 -8.14
N ILE A 126 -6.50 -4.48 -8.68
CA ILE A 126 -7.46 -5.27 -7.91
C ILE A 126 -6.74 -6.41 -7.17
N ARG A 127 -5.88 -7.16 -7.87
CA ARG A 127 -5.06 -8.22 -7.26
C ARG A 127 -4.14 -7.65 -6.19
N TYR A 128 -3.35 -6.67 -6.56
CA TYR A 128 -2.35 -6.04 -5.69
C TYR A 128 -2.98 -5.53 -4.38
N ILE A 129 -4.08 -4.77 -4.47
CA ILE A 129 -4.74 -4.18 -3.29
C ILE A 129 -5.24 -5.28 -2.34
N HIS A 130 -5.83 -6.35 -2.86
CA HIS A 130 -6.31 -7.44 -2.01
C HIS A 130 -5.18 -8.36 -1.50
N GLN A 131 -4.05 -8.45 -2.20
CA GLN A 131 -2.89 -9.22 -1.76
C GLN A 131 -2.02 -8.52 -0.73
N ASN A 132 -2.18 -7.21 -0.51
CA ASN A 132 -1.36 -6.47 0.46
C ASN A 132 -1.29 -7.13 1.85
N PRO A 133 -2.42 -7.57 2.47
CA PRO A 133 -2.37 -8.22 3.78
C PRO A 133 -1.60 -9.54 3.77
N VAL A 134 -1.67 -10.29 2.68
CA VAL A 134 -0.96 -11.56 2.53
C VAL A 134 0.54 -11.31 2.37
N ALA A 135 0.91 -10.36 1.51
CA ALA A 135 2.30 -9.94 1.33
C ALA A 135 2.90 -9.34 2.61
N GLY A 136 2.09 -8.63 3.41
CA GLY A 136 2.46 -8.08 4.71
C GLY A 136 2.43 -9.08 5.87
N GLY A 137 2.11 -10.35 5.62
CA GLY A 137 2.05 -11.40 6.65
C GLY A 137 0.89 -11.28 7.64
N LEU A 138 -0.12 -10.44 7.35
CA LEU A 138 -1.28 -10.21 8.22
C LEU A 138 -2.39 -11.25 7.99
N ALA A 139 -2.38 -11.94 6.87
CA ALA A 139 -3.33 -12.99 6.52
C ALA A 139 -2.64 -14.07 5.70
N LYS A 140 -3.21 -15.30 5.70
CA LYS A 140 -2.72 -16.39 4.85
C LYS A 140 -3.32 -16.35 3.45
N ARG A 141 -4.54 -15.88 3.35
CA ARG A 141 -5.32 -15.76 2.11
C ARG A 141 -6.03 -14.41 2.09
N VAL A 142 -6.43 -13.95 0.92
CA VAL A 142 -7.12 -12.66 0.72
C VAL A 142 -8.43 -12.60 1.54
N GLU A 143 -9.19 -13.69 1.56
CA GLU A 143 -10.46 -13.81 2.28
C GLU A 143 -10.33 -13.78 3.80
N ASP A 144 -9.14 -14.05 4.35
CA ASP A 144 -8.90 -14.07 5.80
C ASP A 144 -8.72 -12.64 6.37
N TYR A 145 -8.58 -11.62 5.52
CA TYR A 145 -8.36 -10.25 5.98
C TYR A 145 -9.66 -9.42 5.97
N PRO A 146 -10.22 -9.07 7.13
CA PRO A 146 -11.53 -8.43 7.22
C PRO A 146 -11.56 -6.96 6.78
N TRP A 147 -10.41 -6.29 6.68
CA TRP A 147 -10.29 -4.86 6.43
C TRP A 147 -9.95 -4.53 4.97
N SER A 148 -10.37 -5.40 4.07
CA SER A 148 -10.33 -5.17 2.63
C SER A 148 -11.73 -5.22 2.04
N SER A 149 -11.86 -4.69 0.82
CA SER A 149 -13.12 -4.76 0.07
C SER A 149 -13.47 -6.16 -0.43
N TRP A 150 -12.68 -7.20 -0.12
CA TRP A 150 -12.93 -8.55 -0.63
C TRP A 150 -14.33 -9.09 -0.27
N ILE A 151 -14.79 -8.79 0.95
CA ILE A 151 -16.14 -9.21 1.40
C ILE A 151 -17.25 -8.69 0.51
N GLU A 152 -17.09 -7.54 -0.13
CA GLU A 152 -18.07 -6.95 -1.04
C GLU A 152 -18.15 -7.69 -2.38
N PHE A 153 -17.07 -8.37 -2.78
CA PHE A 153 -17.02 -9.23 -3.96
C PHE A 153 -17.55 -10.62 -3.64
N GLU A 154 -17.04 -11.26 -2.59
CA GLU A 154 -17.36 -12.65 -2.27
C GLU A 154 -18.76 -12.82 -1.66
N SER A 155 -19.20 -11.89 -0.83
CA SER A 155 -20.46 -11.98 -0.10
C SER A 155 -21.14 -10.61 0.04
N PRO A 156 -21.57 -9.98 -1.07
CA PRO A 156 -22.12 -8.62 -1.05
C PRO A 156 -23.35 -8.49 -0.14
N THR A 157 -24.14 -9.54 0.02
CA THR A 157 -25.31 -9.55 0.92
C THR A 157 -24.96 -9.52 2.41
N LYS A 158 -23.73 -9.88 2.77
CA LYS A 158 -23.23 -9.80 4.16
C LYS A 158 -22.58 -8.47 4.48
N CYS A 159 -22.29 -7.65 3.46
CA CYS A 159 -21.67 -6.34 3.66
C CYS A 159 -22.72 -5.33 4.14
N GLN A 160 -22.57 -4.85 5.38
CA GLN A 160 -23.50 -3.89 5.98
C GLN A 160 -23.32 -2.46 5.44
N MET A 161 -22.14 -2.12 4.98
CA MET A 161 -21.79 -0.82 4.42
C MET A 161 -21.03 -0.98 3.10
N PRO A 162 -21.74 -1.27 1.99
CA PRO A 162 -21.08 -1.43 0.70
C PRO A 162 -20.48 -0.10 0.24
N VAL A 163 -19.26 -0.16 -0.23
CA VAL A 163 -18.46 0.98 -0.70
C VAL A 163 -18.12 0.82 -2.18
N CYS A 164 -17.88 -0.43 -2.62
CA CYS A 164 -17.31 -0.70 -3.91
C CYS A 164 -18.34 -0.87 -5.03
N ALA A 165 -18.04 -0.30 -6.20
CA ALA A 165 -18.74 -0.57 -7.45
C ALA A 165 -18.26 -1.91 -8.05
N THR A 166 -18.53 -3.02 -7.37
CA THR A 166 -18.01 -4.36 -7.70
C THR A 166 -18.38 -4.83 -9.11
N GLY A 167 -19.55 -4.40 -9.64
CA GLY A 167 -20.00 -4.72 -10.99
C GLY A 167 -19.03 -4.34 -12.10
N ALA A 168 -18.16 -3.35 -11.87
CA ALA A 168 -17.09 -3.02 -12.82
C ALA A 168 -16.12 -4.18 -13.09
N VAL A 169 -15.98 -5.08 -12.12
CA VAL A 169 -15.13 -6.28 -12.17
C VAL A 169 -15.98 -7.52 -12.44
N THR A 170 -17.01 -7.77 -11.62
CA THR A 170 -17.79 -9.00 -11.64
C THR A 170 -18.65 -9.19 -12.90
N ASN A 171 -18.92 -8.13 -13.65
CA ASN A 171 -19.56 -8.22 -14.95
C ASN A 171 -18.61 -8.71 -16.08
N ARG A 172 -17.31 -8.85 -15.80
CA ARG A 172 -16.28 -9.22 -16.78
C ARG A 172 -15.52 -10.49 -16.42
N ILE A 173 -15.42 -10.78 -15.13
CA ILE A 173 -14.65 -11.90 -14.58
C ILE A 173 -15.58 -12.65 -13.63
N SER A 174 -15.68 -13.97 -13.76
CA SER A 174 -16.44 -14.78 -12.81
C SER A 174 -15.81 -14.72 -11.40
N MET A 175 -16.60 -14.96 -10.36
CA MET A 175 -16.10 -14.94 -8.99
C MET A 175 -15.03 -16.01 -8.74
N ASP A 176 -15.14 -17.18 -9.36
CA ASP A 176 -14.15 -18.26 -9.23
C ASP A 176 -12.81 -17.87 -9.87
N GLU A 177 -12.85 -17.26 -11.07
CA GLU A 177 -11.67 -16.73 -11.74
C GLU A 177 -11.05 -15.57 -10.94
N LEU A 178 -11.89 -14.66 -10.42
CA LEU A 178 -11.41 -13.53 -9.62
C LEU A 178 -10.76 -14.03 -8.33
N LYS A 179 -11.32 -15.03 -7.67
CA LYS A 179 -10.78 -15.63 -6.44
C LYS A 179 -9.45 -16.34 -6.71
N SER A 180 -9.34 -17.06 -7.82
CA SER A 180 -8.06 -17.64 -8.25
C SER A 180 -7.03 -16.55 -8.51
N LEU A 181 -7.42 -15.55 -9.30
CA LEU A 181 -6.56 -14.44 -9.72
C LEU A 181 -5.99 -13.66 -8.53
N VAL A 182 -6.81 -13.32 -7.53
CA VAL A 182 -6.35 -12.53 -6.36
C VAL A 182 -5.51 -13.35 -5.38
N ASN A 183 -5.60 -14.67 -5.38
CA ASN A 183 -4.78 -15.54 -4.55
C ASN A 183 -3.50 -16.03 -5.25
N GLU A 184 -3.34 -15.80 -6.56
CA GLU A 184 -2.08 -16.04 -7.25
C GLU A 184 -1.07 -14.94 -6.93
N PRO A 185 0.15 -15.25 -6.47
CA PRO A 185 1.17 -14.25 -6.20
C PRO A 185 1.43 -13.36 -7.41
N LEU A 186 1.51 -12.06 -7.20
CA LEU A 186 1.94 -11.13 -8.24
C LEU A 186 3.40 -11.40 -8.61
N SER A 187 3.71 -11.34 -9.90
CA SER A 187 5.10 -11.38 -10.33
C SER A 187 5.86 -10.17 -9.79
N LYS A 188 7.14 -10.34 -9.45
CA LYS A 188 8.03 -9.24 -9.02
C LYS A 188 8.16 -8.12 -10.07
N ALA A 189 7.75 -8.37 -11.31
CA ALA A 189 7.72 -7.39 -12.39
C ALA A 189 6.46 -6.51 -12.40
N ALA A 190 5.42 -6.83 -11.62
CA ALA A 190 4.24 -5.99 -11.47
C ALA A 190 4.64 -4.75 -10.63
N VAL A 191 5.12 -3.72 -11.32
CA VAL A 191 5.45 -2.43 -10.69
C VAL A 191 4.16 -1.73 -10.35
N VAL A 192 3.83 -1.69 -9.07
CA VAL A 192 2.70 -0.95 -8.52
C VAL A 192 3.24 0.14 -7.61
N LEU A 193 2.49 1.22 -7.46
CA LEU A 193 2.83 2.33 -6.56
C LEU A 193 2.87 1.85 -5.10
N GLU A 194 4.04 1.40 -4.63
CA GLU A 194 4.21 1.01 -3.23
C GLU A 194 4.83 2.15 -2.42
N PHE A 195 6.05 2.50 -2.78
CA PHE A 195 6.83 3.51 -2.06
C PHE A 195 7.62 4.35 -3.05
N SER A 196 8.02 5.55 -2.65
CA SER A 196 9.05 6.26 -3.38
C SER A 196 10.32 5.40 -3.45
N LYS A 197 11.17 5.69 -4.41
CA LYS A 197 12.46 4.99 -4.52
C LYS A 197 13.24 5.11 -3.20
N GLU A 198 13.18 6.29 -2.58
CA GLU A 198 13.81 6.57 -1.29
C GLU A 198 13.24 5.73 -0.15
N GLU A 199 11.92 5.53 -0.11
CA GLU A 199 11.29 4.71 0.94
C GLU A 199 11.54 3.21 0.74
N ARG A 200 11.58 2.74 -0.52
CA ARG A 200 12.04 1.37 -0.81
C ARG A 200 13.48 1.17 -0.39
N ASP A 201 14.33 2.13 -0.71
CA ASP A 201 15.75 2.09 -0.34
C ASP A 201 15.94 2.10 1.19
N GLN A 202 15.11 2.85 1.93
CA GLN A 202 15.12 2.84 3.41
C GLN A 202 14.61 1.53 3.99
N GLN A 203 13.52 0.97 3.46
CA GLN A 203 13.01 -0.33 3.92
C GLN A 203 14.03 -1.44 3.70
N VAL A 204 14.63 -1.48 2.51
CA VAL A 204 15.69 -2.44 2.20
C VAL A 204 16.89 -2.29 3.14
N GLU A 205 17.22 -1.06 3.55
CA GLU A 205 18.28 -0.83 4.53
C GLU A 205 17.91 -1.33 5.93
N GLU A 206 16.69 -1.06 6.40
CA GLU A 206 16.19 -1.53 7.70
C GLU A 206 16.15 -3.06 7.74
N ASP A 207 15.62 -3.69 6.68
CA ASP A 207 15.57 -5.15 6.55
C ASP A 207 16.97 -5.77 6.53
N LEU A 208 17.92 -5.12 5.83
CA LEU A 208 19.31 -5.55 5.81
C LEU A 208 19.96 -5.42 7.20
N ARG A 209 19.77 -4.31 7.91
CA ARG A 209 20.29 -4.10 9.27
C ARG A 209 19.71 -5.13 10.25
N ALA A 210 18.40 -5.37 10.19
CA ALA A 210 17.74 -6.38 11.01
C ALA A 210 18.28 -7.78 10.72
N PHE A 211 18.46 -8.13 9.46
CA PHE A 211 19.04 -9.41 9.03
C PHE A 211 20.49 -9.58 9.55
N LEU A 212 21.32 -8.57 9.35
CA LEU A 212 22.72 -8.59 9.80
C LEU A 212 22.82 -8.73 11.33
N THR A 213 22.01 -7.99 12.07
CA THR A 213 21.97 -8.04 13.53
C THR A 213 21.51 -9.39 14.04
N THR A 214 20.41 -9.91 13.50
CA THR A 214 19.76 -11.15 13.97
C THR A 214 20.60 -12.39 13.67
N HIS A 215 21.19 -12.46 12.48
CA HIS A 215 21.88 -13.68 12.02
C HIS A 215 23.39 -13.66 12.21
N PHE A 216 24.01 -12.47 12.29
CA PHE A 216 25.48 -12.33 12.32
C PHE A 216 25.98 -11.46 13.47
N GLY A 217 25.10 -10.83 14.26
CA GLY A 217 25.47 -9.93 15.33
C GLY A 217 26.11 -8.62 14.85
N ILE A 218 25.96 -8.28 13.57
CA ILE A 218 26.52 -7.09 12.93
C ILE A 218 25.52 -5.95 13.02
N THR A 219 25.85 -4.88 13.69
CA THR A 219 24.97 -3.73 13.89
C THR A 219 25.16 -2.64 12.83
N ASP A 220 26.39 -2.50 12.32
CA ASP A 220 26.70 -1.58 11.22
C ASP A 220 27.12 -2.36 9.97
N PRO A 221 26.45 -2.19 8.82
CA PRO A 221 26.84 -2.83 7.56
C PRO A 221 28.30 -2.56 7.14
N GLN A 222 28.93 -1.49 7.62
CA GLN A 222 30.34 -1.19 7.34
C GLN A 222 31.30 -2.21 7.97
N GLU A 223 30.90 -2.88 9.06
CA GLU A 223 31.68 -3.96 9.68
C GLU A 223 31.95 -5.14 8.71
N LEU A 224 31.19 -5.24 7.63
CA LEU A 224 31.43 -6.24 6.57
C LEU A 224 32.80 -6.05 5.88
N CYS A 225 33.36 -4.84 5.90
CA CYS A 225 34.69 -4.59 5.33
C CYS A 225 35.80 -5.33 6.08
N ASP A 226 35.63 -5.53 7.38
CA ASP A 226 36.64 -6.12 8.27
C ASP A 226 36.54 -7.65 8.37
N LEU A 227 35.52 -8.24 7.74
CA LEU A 227 35.34 -9.69 7.77
C LEU A 227 36.24 -10.42 6.76
N PRO A 228 36.64 -11.67 7.05
CA PRO A 228 37.26 -12.55 6.07
C PRO A 228 36.43 -12.68 4.80
N GLU A 229 37.12 -12.74 3.63
CA GLU A 229 36.46 -12.72 2.30
C GLU A 229 35.34 -13.75 2.17
N SER A 230 35.58 -15.00 2.60
CA SER A 230 34.58 -16.08 2.49
C SER A 230 33.31 -15.81 3.29
N LYS A 231 33.45 -15.23 4.50
CA LYS A 231 32.31 -14.93 5.37
C LYS A 231 31.55 -13.70 4.86
N ARG A 232 32.29 -12.69 4.45
CA ARG A 232 31.72 -11.48 3.83
C ARG A 232 30.93 -11.81 2.57
N ASP A 233 31.49 -12.64 1.68
CA ASP A 233 30.87 -12.99 0.41
C ASP A 233 29.57 -13.77 0.63
N ALA A 234 29.52 -14.70 1.58
CA ALA A 234 28.29 -15.40 1.94
C ALA A 234 27.18 -14.46 2.43
N ILE A 235 27.54 -13.46 3.24
CA ILE A 235 26.59 -12.45 3.72
C ILE A 235 26.09 -11.56 2.59
N LEU A 236 26.99 -11.12 1.69
CA LEU A 236 26.65 -10.30 0.54
C LEU A 236 25.74 -11.06 -0.46
N GLN A 237 25.98 -12.35 -0.67
CA GLN A 237 25.09 -13.21 -1.47
C GLN A 237 23.70 -13.29 -0.84
N ALA A 238 23.61 -13.59 0.46
CA ALA A 238 22.33 -13.66 1.16
C ALA A 238 21.57 -12.33 1.09
N ALA A 239 22.24 -11.21 1.33
CA ALA A 239 21.66 -9.88 1.21
C ALA A 239 21.17 -9.58 -0.23
N HIS A 240 21.92 -10.00 -1.22
CA HIS A 240 21.52 -9.85 -2.63
C HIS A 240 20.30 -10.70 -2.98
N HIS A 241 20.20 -11.93 -2.48
CA HIS A 241 19.03 -12.80 -2.64
C HIS A 241 17.76 -12.22 -1.95
N MET A 242 17.92 -11.43 -0.88
CA MET A 242 16.84 -10.66 -0.26
C MET A 242 16.37 -9.49 -1.13
N GLY A 243 17.02 -9.21 -2.26
CA GLY A 243 16.65 -8.15 -3.20
C GLY A 243 17.42 -6.85 -3.03
N VAL A 244 18.46 -6.80 -2.17
CA VAL A 244 19.32 -5.62 -2.04
C VAL A 244 20.20 -5.47 -3.28
N SER A 245 20.10 -4.33 -3.97
CA SER A 245 20.88 -4.08 -5.17
C SER A 245 22.38 -3.91 -4.86
N ILE A 246 23.25 -4.31 -5.80
CA ILE A 246 24.72 -4.13 -5.71
C ILE A 246 25.10 -2.66 -5.37
N ARG A 247 24.42 -1.71 -6.02
CA ARG A 247 24.64 -0.28 -5.76
C ARG A 247 24.30 0.09 -4.31
N ARG A 248 23.20 -0.45 -3.76
CA ARG A 248 22.80 -0.16 -2.39
C ARG A 248 23.72 -0.82 -1.38
N LEU A 249 24.12 -2.06 -1.61
CA LEU A 249 25.14 -2.75 -0.81
C LEU A 249 26.44 -1.93 -0.77
N ALA A 250 26.92 -1.41 -1.91
CA ALA A 250 28.10 -0.58 -1.97
C ALA A 250 27.99 0.69 -1.13
N GLN A 251 26.83 1.35 -1.17
CA GLN A 251 26.56 2.55 -0.35
C GLN A 251 26.56 2.27 1.16
N LEU A 252 25.96 1.14 1.57
CA LEU A 252 25.79 0.80 2.98
C LEU A 252 27.07 0.21 3.62
N THR A 253 27.79 -0.60 2.86
CA THR A 253 28.98 -1.31 3.36
C THR A 253 30.28 -0.54 3.15
N GLY A 254 30.32 0.44 2.23
CA GLY A 254 31.56 1.11 1.81
C GLY A 254 32.42 0.28 0.85
N LEU A 255 32.03 -0.94 0.51
CA LEU A 255 32.71 -1.79 -0.46
C LEU A 255 32.50 -1.28 -1.89
N THR A 256 33.47 -1.57 -2.78
CA THR A 256 33.28 -1.20 -4.19
C THR A 256 32.21 -2.07 -4.86
N ALA A 257 31.48 -1.51 -5.82
CA ALA A 257 30.49 -2.26 -6.59
C ALA A 257 31.11 -3.46 -7.31
N TYR A 258 32.38 -3.38 -7.70
CA TYR A 258 33.14 -4.48 -8.29
C TYR A 258 33.35 -5.63 -7.30
N THR A 259 33.75 -5.34 -6.07
CA THR A 259 33.92 -6.35 -5.01
C THR A 259 32.60 -7.09 -4.76
N ILE A 260 31.52 -6.35 -4.60
CA ILE A 260 30.19 -6.94 -4.35
C ILE A 260 29.73 -7.78 -5.54
N HIS A 261 29.90 -7.29 -6.77
CA HIS A 261 29.54 -8.03 -7.97
C HIS A 261 30.31 -9.36 -8.09
N LYS A 262 31.59 -9.39 -7.67
CA LYS A 262 32.39 -10.62 -7.61
C LYS A 262 31.84 -11.60 -6.57
N SER A 263 31.41 -11.08 -5.39
CA SER A 263 30.90 -11.89 -4.28
C SER A 263 29.52 -12.51 -4.56
N VAL A 264 28.65 -11.84 -5.34
CA VAL A 264 27.27 -12.29 -5.58
C VAL A 264 27.07 -13.12 -6.87
N ARG A 265 28.14 -13.40 -7.58
CA ARG A 265 28.17 -14.32 -8.72
C ARG A 265 28.31 -15.76 -8.24
#